data_9d8c878acabfd8c11d57bb373a12f373
#
_entry.id   9d8c878acabfd8c11d57bb373a12f373
#
_cell.length_a   1.000
_cell.length_b   1.000
_cell.length_c   1.000
_cell.angle_alpha   90.00
_cell.angle_beta   90.00
_cell.angle_gamma   90.00
#
_symmetry.space_group_name_H-M   'P 1'
#
loop_
_entity.id
_entity.type
_entity.pdbx_description
1 polymer ?
#
loop_
_entity_poly.entity_id
_entity_poly.type
_entity_poly.pdbx_seq_one_letter_code
_entity_poly.pdbx_strand_id
1 'polypeptide(L)'
;MKKLLAFLLVAVTALGLCSAASAEGYDQALIDAAKAEGELPVYSSCEEAYLNAACDKFQELFGITVNRQRLSTGEVAAKIEEENGNPSADVWFGGTTDPYNESVAKGLLEPYEAKNASHLLGDMYRDKDGCWYGIYKGILGFMCNTEELERLGLEEPKDWDDLLKPEYKGLIWMSNPNTAGTAKLVINTMVQMKGHDEAMKYFVELDKNIAQYTKSGSGPSKKVGIGECVIGIGFLHDGITQILDGYDNISLVIPSSGTSFEIGATAIFKGAKHPNAAKLWIEFALSPDCVNIAKENESFQFLVIDNAEQPEEATAFGLDPENVIDYDFEDAKNNTSKYVEDYFNALGAAADGRFQTE
;
A
#
# COMPACT_ATOMS: atom_id res chain seq x y z
N MET A 1 74.57 37.06 -9.42
CA MET A 1 74.23 35.62 -9.35
C MET A 1 72.77 35.51 -8.94
N LYS A 2 71.90 35.36 -9.88
CA LYS A 2 70.44 35.32 -9.66
C LYS A 2 70.02 33.84 -9.69
N LYS A 3 69.50 33.32 -8.56
CA LYS A 3 68.90 32.00 -8.50
C LYS A 3 67.43 32.10 -8.81
N LEU A 4 67.02 31.49 -9.92
CA LEU A 4 65.62 31.29 -10.31
C LEU A 4 65.04 30.18 -9.45
N LEU A 5 63.99 30.49 -8.67
CA LEU A 5 63.17 29.48 -8.01
C LEU A 5 61.96 29.17 -8.91
N ALA A 6 61.93 27.95 -9.46
CA ALA A 6 60.78 27.46 -10.20
C ALA A 6 59.75 26.89 -9.18
N PHE A 7 58.57 27.52 -9.10
CA PHE A 7 57.42 26.97 -8.40
C PHE A 7 56.69 25.94 -9.27
N LEU A 8 56.78 24.68 -8.90
CA LEU A 8 56.00 23.61 -9.50
C LEU A 8 54.58 23.61 -8.85
N LEU A 9 53.60 24.05 -9.60
CA LEU A 9 52.18 23.99 -9.20
C LEU A 9 51.67 22.57 -9.47
N VAL A 10 51.61 21.73 -8.42
CA VAL A 10 50.92 20.44 -8.50
C VAL A 10 49.45 20.68 -8.31
N ALA A 11 48.69 20.65 -9.39
CA ALA A 11 47.25 20.61 -9.38
C ALA A 11 46.79 19.20 -8.95
N VAL A 12 46.48 19.03 -7.70
CA VAL A 12 45.79 17.82 -7.17
C VAL A 12 44.33 17.94 -7.62
N THR A 13 43.97 17.32 -8.74
CA THR A 13 42.58 17.05 -9.10
C THR A 13 42.10 15.96 -8.17
N ALA A 14 41.42 16.36 -7.09
CA ALA A 14 40.60 15.45 -6.30
C ALA A 14 39.45 15.02 -7.18
N LEU A 15 39.59 13.90 -7.91
CA LEU A 15 38.43 13.15 -8.38
C LEU A 15 37.74 12.61 -7.12
N GLY A 16 36.63 13.25 -6.73
CA GLY A 16 35.67 12.67 -5.84
C GLY A 16 35.14 11.42 -6.52
N LEU A 17 35.60 10.25 -6.07
CA LEU A 17 34.91 9.00 -6.27
C LEU A 17 33.60 9.11 -5.49
N CYS A 18 32.53 9.67 -6.12
CA CYS A 18 31.18 9.29 -5.74
C CYS A 18 31.13 7.78 -5.98
N SER A 19 31.05 7.01 -4.92
CA SER A 19 30.64 5.62 -4.98
C SER A 19 29.24 5.62 -5.60
N ALA A 20 29.17 5.45 -6.92
CA ALA A 20 27.90 5.21 -7.58
C ALA A 20 27.37 3.89 -7.00
N ALA A 21 26.20 3.90 -6.42
CA ALA A 21 25.50 2.68 -6.05
C ALA A 21 25.47 1.79 -7.30
N SER A 22 25.83 0.52 -7.15
CA SER A 22 25.96 -0.40 -8.28
C SER A 22 24.55 -0.81 -8.73
N ALA A 23 24.21 -0.53 -9.99
CA ALA A 23 23.02 -1.05 -10.65
C ALA A 23 23.27 -2.51 -11.16
N GLU A 24 24.03 -3.29 -10.39
CA GLU A 24 24.35 -4.68 -10.71
C GLU A 24 23.10 -5.53 -10.69
N GLY A 25 22.91 -6.36 -11.71
CA GLY A 25 21.72 -7.22 -11.86
C GLY A 25 20.64 -6.68 -12.80
N TYR A 26 20.66 -5.39 -13.13
CA TYR A 26 19.71 -4.80 -14.08
C TYR A 26 20.23 -4.80 -15.52
N ASP A 27 19.30 -4.85 -16.48
CA ASP A 27 19.64 -4.81 -17.90
C ASP A 27 20.19 -3.43 -18.31
N GLN A 28 21.46 -3.37 -18.71
CA GLN A 28 22.12 -2.12 -19.07
C GLN A 28 21.44 -1.40 -20.24
N ALA A 29 20.91 -2.15 -21.22
CA ALA A 29 20.21 -1.54 -22.36
C ALA A 29 18.89 -0.88 -21.91
N LEU A 30 18.19 -1.47 -20.94
CA LEU A 30 17.00 -0.88 -20.35
C LEU A 30 17.35 0.37 -19.52
N ILE A 31 18.45 0.33 -18.75
CA ILE A 31 18.93 1.49 -17.99
C ILE A 31 19.26 2.65 -18.93
N ASP A 32 19.99 2.39 -20.02
CA ASP A 32 20.39 3.43 -20.98
C ASP A 32 19.17 4.04 -21.68
N ALA A 33 18.19 3.21 -22.06
CA ALA A 33 16.93 3.67 -22.65
C ALA A 33 16.09 4.51 -21.66
N ALA A 34 15.99 4.06 -20.41
CA ALA A 34 15.28 4.78 -19.35
C ALA A 34 15.94 6.13 -19.02
N LYS A 35 17.29 6.18 -18.97
CA LYS A 35 18.04 7.44 -18.81
C LYS A 35 17.81 8.42 -19.94
N ALA A 36 17.62 7.94 -21.16
CA ALA A 36 17.31 8.80 -22.30
C ALA A 36 15.92 9.45 -22.21
N GLU A 37 14.99 8.86 -21.44
CA GLU A 37 13.67 9.43 -21.14
C GLU A 37 13.74 10.50 -20.03
N GLY A 38 14.69 10.38 -19.09
CA GLY A 38 15.11 11.43 -18.17
C GLY A 38 14.32 11.53 -16.88
N GLU A 39 13.04 11.13 -16.84
CA GLU A 39 12.18 11.20 -15.65
C GLU A 39 11.23 10.02 -15.55
N LEU A 40 10.64 9.86 -14.35
CA LEU A 40 9.60 8.88 -14.06
C LEU A 40 8.56 9.49 -13.09
N PRO A 41 7.39 9.92 -13.57
CA PRO A 41 6.25 10.25 -12.73
C PRO A 41 5.60 9.00 -12.11
N VAL A 42 5.35 9.04 -10.79
CA VAL A 42 4.82 7.93 -9.98
C VAL A 42 3.56 8.35 -9.24
N TYR A 43 2.47 7.61 -9.39
CA TYR A 43 1.37 7.62 -8.42
C TYR A 43 1.56 6.48 -7.43
N SER A 44 1.40 6.77 -6.15
CA SER A 44 1.63 5.77 -5.11
C SER A 44 0.53 5.76 -4.07
N SER A 45 0.24 4.57 -3.57
CA SER A 45 -0.62 4.33 -2.41
C SER A 45 0.13 3.71 -1.22
N CYS A 46 1.45 3.60 -1.30
CA CYS A 46 2.31 3.24 -0.17
C CYS A 46 2.28 4.32 0.92
N GLU A 47 2.72 3.98 2.12
CA GLU A 47 3.05 4.95 3.14
C GLU A 47 4.15 5.91 2.66
N GLU A 48 4.08 7.17 3.13
CA GLU A 48 4.85 8.26 2.54
C GLU A 48 6.36 8.08 2.73
N ALA A 49 6.78 7.55 3.88
CA ALA A 49 8.19 7.29 4.17
C ALA A 49 8.78 6.26 3.19
N TYR A 50 8.10 5.12 3.02
CA TYR A 50 8.53 4.09 2.07
C TYR A 50 8.50 4.57 0.62
N LEU A 51 7.44 5.27 0.19
CA LEU A 51 7.39 5.88 -1.14
C LEU A 51 8.60 6.79 -1.39
N ASN A 52 8.91 7.66 -0.43
CA ASN A 52 10.02 8.59 -0.55
C ASN A 52 11.35 7.84 -0.69
N ALA A 53 11.60 6.87 0.19
CA ALA A 53 12.82 6.07 0.18
C ALA A 53 12.98 5.26 -1.12
N ALA A 54 11.90 4.63 -1.63
CA ALA A 54 11.94 3.88 -2.88
C ALA A 54 12.25 4.79 -4.08
N CYS A 55 11.61 5.96 -4.17
CA CYS A 55 11.88 6.93 -5.24
C CYS A 55 13.32 7.46 -5.17
N ASP A 56 13.80 7.80 -3.97
CA ASP A 56 15.16 8.33 -3.79
C ASP A 56 16.21 7.24 -4.11
N LYS A 57 15.94 5.98 -3.74
CA LYS A 57 16.81 4.84 -4.10
C LYS A 57 16.86 4.59 -5.60
N PHE A 58 15.72 4.65 -6.29
CA PHE A 58 15.68 4.56 -7.75
C PHE A 58 16.49 5.67 -8.42
N GLN A 59 16.36 6.91 -7.94
CA GLN A 59 17.16 8.04 -8.44
C GLN A 59 18.66 7.85 -8.16
N GLU A 60 19.02 7.33 -6.99
CA GLU A 60 20.42 7.03 -6.61
C GLU A 60 21.04 6.00 -7.56
N LEU A 61 20.32 4.89 -7.81
CA LEU A 61 20.80 3.78 -8.63
C LEU A 61 20.91 4.14 -10.12
N PHE A 62 19.92 4.83 -10.64
CA PHE A 62 19.77 4.99 -12.08
C PHE A 62 19.99 6.41 -12.59
N GLY A 63 20.02 7.42 -11.72
CA GLY A 63 20.19 8.82 -12.12
C GLY A 63 19.00 9.38 -12.93
N ILE A 64 17.79 8.82 -12.74
CA ILE A 64 16.53 9.24 -13.36
C ILE A 64 15.72 10.02 -12.35
N THR A 65 15.22 11.20 -12.68
CA THR A 65 14.40 12.01 -11.77
C THR A 65 13.03 11.35 -11.53
N VAL A 66 12.62 11.18 -10.26
CA VAL A 66 11.31 10.63 -9.93
C VAL A 66 10.38 11.72 -9.38
N ASN A 67 9.26 11.96 -10.06
CA ASN A 67 8.21 12.87 -9.65
C ASN A 67 7.07 12.05 -9.01
N ARG A 68 6.91 12.13 -7.69
CA ARG A 68 5.98 11.28 -6.93
C ARG A 68 4.77 12.04 -6.41
N GLN A 69 3.61 11.38 -6.45
CA GLN A 69 2.38 11.85 -5.82
C GLN A 69 1.74 10.69 -5.04
N ARG A 70 1.54 10.90 -3.73
CA ARG A 70 0.83 9.95 -2.88
C ARG A 70 -0.68 10.22 -2.95
N LEU A 71 -1.46 9.16 -3.21
CA LEU A 71 -2.92 9.13 -3.29
C LEU A 71 -3.41 7.82 -2.65
N SER A 72 -4.67 7.77 -2.21
CA SER A 72 -5.29 6.49 -1.84
C SER A 72 -5.55 5.63 -3.07
N THR A 73 -5.59 4.30 -2.92
CA THR A 73 -5.68 3.37 -4.05
C THR A 73 -6.90 3.63 -4.93
N GLY A 74 -8.05 3.92 -4.33
CA GLY A 74 -9.26 4.28 -5.07
C GLY A 74 -9.15 5.61 -5.81
N GLU A 75 -8.40 6.58 -5.25
CA GLU A 75 -8.15 7.87 -5.93
C GLU A 75 -7.24 7.69 -7.15
N VAL A 76 -6.21 6.82 -7.05
CA VAL A 76 -5.37 6.51 -8.23
C VAL A 76 -6.22 5.87 -9.32
N ALA A 77 -7.03 4.86 -8.99
CA ALA A 77 -7.91 4.19 -9.96
C ALA A 77 -8.86 5.18 -10.66
N ALA A 78 -9.52 6.06 -9.89
CA ALA A 78 -10.42 7.08 -10.44
C ALA A 78 -9.66 8.08 -11.34
N LYS A 79 -8.46 8.49 -10.92
CA LYS A 79 -7.64 9.45 -11.64
C LYS A 79 -7.18 8.91 -13.00
N ILE A 80 -6.66 7.67 -13.05
CA ILE A 80 -6.22 7.07 -14.33
C ILE A 80 -7.40 6.78 -15.26
N GLU A 81 -8.59 6.50 -14.72
CA GLU A 81 -9.81 6.36 -15.50
C GLU A 81 -10.23 7.71 -16.13
N GLU A 82 -10.17 8.81 -15.35
CA GLU A 82 -10.43 10.17 -15.86
C GLU A 82 -9.40 10.58 -16.93
N GLU A 83 -8.12 10.24 -16.73
CA GLU A 83 -7.02 10.52 -17.66
C GLU A 83 -7.11 9.70 -18.97
N ASN A 84 -7.89 8.62 -18.99
CA ASN A 84 -8.34 7.86 -20.17
C ASN A 84 -7.24 7.59 -21.23
N GLY A 85 -6.16 6.90 -20.83
CA GLY A 85 -5.06 6.51 -21.71
C GLY A 85 -4.06 7.63 -22.04
N ASN A 86 -4.14 8.77 -21.34
CA ASN A 86 -3.12 9.80 -21.34
C ASN A 86 -2.69 10.15 -19.90
N PRO A 87 -2.12 9.19 -19.17
CA PRO A 87 -1.83 9.35 -17.76
C PRO A 87 -0.79 10.46 -17.51
N SER A 88 -0.93 11.12 -16.35
CA SER A 88 0.05 12.11 -15.88
C SER A 88 1.20 11.47 -15.09
N ALA A 89 1.10 10.17 -14.77
CA ALA A 89 2.16 9.35 -14.23
C ALA A 89 2.37 8.11 -15.12
N ASP A 90 3.51 7.43 -14.94
CA ASP A 90 3.86 6.25 -15.75
C ASP A 90 3.62 4.95 -15.00
N VAL A 91 3.74 4.98 -13.67
CA VAL A 91 3.61 3.79 -12.82
C VAL A 91 2.74 4.02 -11.60
N TRP A 92 2.15 2.94 -11.14
CA TRP A 92 1.46 2.83 -9.87
C TRP A 92 2.31 2.02 -8.90
N PHE A 93 2.48 2.49 -7.66
CA PHE A 93 3.28 1.84 -6.64
C PHE A 93 2.52 1.72 -5.32
N GLY A 94 2.26 0.47 -4.88
CA GLY A 94 1.60 0.13 -3.62
C GLY A 94 0.08 0.27 -3.63
N GLY A 95 -0.53 -0.08 -2.50
CA GLY A 95 -1.97 -0.15 -2.31
C GLY A 95 -2.57 -1.50 -2.75
N THR A 96 -3.83 -1.71 -2.40
CA THR A 96 -4.52 -3.01 -2.59
C THR A 96 -4.75 -3.37 -4.05
N THR A 97 -4.73 -4.66 -4.38
CA THR A 97 -4.87 -5.16 -5.76
C THR A 97 -6.29 -5.10 -6.34
N ASP A 98 -7.34 -4.98 -5.52
CA ASP A 98 -8.70 -4.93 -6.06
C ASP A 98 -8.89 -3.78 -7.07
N PRO A 99 -8.48 -2.50 -6.80
CA PRO A 99 -8.51 -1.44 -7.80
C PRO A 99 -7.58 -1.65 -8.99
N TYR A 100 -6.46 -2.37 -8.84
CA TYR A 100 -5.62 -2.76 -9.98
C TYR A 100 -6.37 -3.70 -10.91
N ASN A 101 -7.05 -4.72 -10.35
CA ASN A 101 -7.86 -5.66 -11.12
C ASN A 101 -9.01 -4.98 -11.86
N GLU A 102 -9.70 -4.02 -11.22
CA GLU A 102 -10.69 -3.17 -11.89
C GLU A 102 -10.06 -2.39 -13.06
N SER A 103 -8.85 -1.86 -12.86
CA SER A 103 -8.11 -1.10 -13.88
C SER A 103 -7.64 -1.99 -15.05
N VAL A 104 -7.25 -3.25 -14.77
CA VAL A 104 -6.96 -4.26 -15.81
C VAL A 104 -8.20 -4.54 -16.65
N ALA A 105 -9.36 -4.76 -16.00
CA ALA A 105 -10.62 -5.01 -16.72
C ALA A 105 -11.03 -3.85 -17.63
N LYS A 106 -10.66 -2.61 -17.28
CA LYS A 106 -10.90 -1.39 -18.06
C LYS A 106 -9.80 -1.11 -19.10
N GLY A 107 -8.73 -1.92 -19.16
CA GLY A 107 -7.61 -1.75 -20.08
C GLY A 107 -6.73 -0.52 -19.80
N LEU A 108 -6.64 -0.11 -18.54
CA LEU A 108 -5.90 1.08 -18.08
C LEU A 108 -4.45 0.77 -17.65
N LEU A 109 -4.06 -0.51 -17.58
CA LEU A 109 -2.71 -0.94 -17.26
C LEU A 109 -2.04 -1.58 -18.47
N GLU A 110 -0.73 -1.40 -18.60
CA GLU A 110 0.11 -1.95 -19.68
C GLU A 110 0.77 -3.25 -19.22
N PRO A 111 0.59 -4.37 -19.93
CA PRO A 111 1.29 -5.61 -19.59
C PRO A 111 2.80 -5.49 -19.86
N TYR A 112 3.59 -6.02 -18.93
CA TYR A 112 5.03 -6.12 -19.04
C TYR A 112 5.51 -7.42 -18.42
N GLU A 113 6.27 -8.24 -19.13
CA GLU A 113 6.87 -9.46 -18.59
C GLU A 113 8.16 -9.12 -17.84
N ALA A 114 8.04 -8.94 -16.52
CA ALA A 114 9.16 -8.59 -15.66
C ALA A 114 10.05 -9.82 -15.40
N LYS A 115 11.38 -9.65 -15.55
CA LYS A 115 12.37 -10.72 -15.25
C LYS A 115 12.37 -11.07 -13.77
N ASN A 116 12.30 -10.06 -12.90
CA ASN A 116 12.31 -10.23 -11.45
C ASN A 116 11.00 -10.83 -10.90
N ALA A 117 9.95 -10.96 -11.73
CA ALA A 117 8.75 -11.72 -11.35
C ALA A 117 9.03 -13.20 -11.08
N SER A 118 10.17 -13.75 -11.52
CA SER A 118 10.64 -15.09 -11.17
C SER A 118 10.92 -15.28 -9.67
N HIS A 119 11.08 -14.20 -8.92
CA HIS A 119 11.29 -14.19 -7.47
C HIS A 119 9.99 -14.10 -6.65
N LEU A 120 8.82 -13.97 -7.28
CA LEU A 120 7.55 -13.98 -6.56
C LEU A 120 7.29 -15.32 -5.88
N LEU A 121 6.80 -15.29 -4.64
CA LEU A 121 6.50 -16.48 -3.83
C LEU A 121 5.35 -17.35 -4.39
N GLY A 122 4.61 -16.87 -5.39
CA GLY A 122 3.55 -17.62 -6.05
C GLY A 122 2.80 -16.80 -7.09
N ASP A 123 2.00 -17.52 -7.91
CA ASP A 123 1.25 -16.91 -9.00
C ASP A 123 0.15 -15.95 -8.54
N MET A 124 -0.32 -16.07 -7.30
CA MET A 124 -1.29 -15.15 -6.72
C MET A 124 -0.76 -13.71 -6.58
N TYR A 125 0.57 -13.52 -6.58
CA TYR A 125 1.21 -12.23 -6.45
C TYR A 125 1.46 -11.52 -7.80
N ARG A 126 0.74 -11.90 -8.85
CA ARG A 126 0.79 -11.21 -10.14
C ARG A 126 -0.51 -11.35 -10.91
N ASP A 127 -0.79 -10.39 -11.77
CA ASP A 127 -1.79 -10.59 -12.82
C ASP A 127 -1.30 -11.64 -13.84
N LYS A 128 -2.20 -12.47 -14.33
CA LYS A 128 -1.88 -13.55 -15.28
C LYS A 128 -1.24 -13.05 -16.60
N ASP A 129 -1.59 -11.83 -17.02
CA ASP A 129 -1.12 -11.20 -18.25
C ASP A 129 0.03 -10.20 -17.97
N GLY A 130 0.52 -10.12 -16.69
CA GLY A 130 1.62 -9.26 -16.30
C GLY A 130 1.27 -7.77 -16.22
N CYS A 131 0.00 -7.44 -15.97
CA CYS A 131 -0.43 -6.06 -15.83
C CYS A 131 -0.09 -5.45 -14.47
N TRP A 132 0.09 -6.27 -13.42
CA TRP A 132 0.59 -5.85 -12.11
C TRP A 132 1.37 -6.96 -11.42
N TYR A 133 2.21 -6.58 -10.46
CA TYR A 133 3.05 -7.46 -9.65
C TYR A 133 2.97 -7.06 -8.19
N GLY A 134 2.81 -8.05 -7.30
CA GLY A 134 2.82 -7.87 -5.86
C GLY A 134 4.21 -7.54 -5.33
N ILE A 135 4.25 -6.67 -4.33
CA ILE A 135 5.49 -6.26 -3.65
C ILE A 135 5.44 -6.58 -2.15
N TYR A 136 4.25 -6.63 -1.57
CA TYR A 136 4.03 -6.98 -0.16
C TYR A 136 2.64 -7.58 0.09
N LYS A 137 2.45 -8.12 1.31
CA LYS A 137 1.20 -8.65 1.84
C LYS A 137 0.95 -8.06 3.22
N GLY A 138 -0.25 -7.51 3.47
CA GLY A 138 -0.66 -6.91 4.74
C GLY A 138 -1.93 -7.55 5.29
N ILE A 139 -1.98 -7.86 6.59
CA ILE A 139 -3.12 -8.50 7.25
C ILE A 139 -4.12 -7.46 7.70
N LEU A 140 -5.40 -7.65 7.38
CA LEU A 140 -6.51 -6.82 7.84
C LEU A 140 -6.90 -7.18 9.28
N GLY A 141 -7.25 -6.19 10.09
CA GLY A 141 -7.69 -6.42 11.47
C GLY A 141 -8.09 -5.15 12.19
N PHE A 142 -7.98 -5.17 13.52
CA PHE A 142 -8.30 -4.03 14.37
C PHE A 142 -7.06 -3.55 15.12
N MET A 143 -6.96 -2.24 15.28
CA MET A 143 -6.02 -1.57 16.16
C MET A 143 -6.84 -0.94 17.28
N CYS A 144 -6.56 -1.25 18.54
CA CYS A 144 -7.34 -0.80 19.68
C CYS A 144 -6.48 0.04 20.62
N ASN A 145 -6.98 1.19 21.05
CA ASN A 145 -6.37 1.95 22.12
C ASN A 145 -6.74 1.34 23.46
N THR A 146 -5.79 0.67 24.10
CA THR A 146 -6.03 -0.08 25.34
C THR A 146 -6.33 0.81 26.54
N GLU A 147 -5.70 2.00 26.63
CA GLU A 147 -5.96 2.97 27.69
C GLU A 147 -7.36 3.57 27.60
N GLU A 148 -7.83 3.90 26.40
CA GLU A 148 -9.19 4.41 26.20
C GLU A 148 -10.25 3.33 26.45
N LEU A 149 -10.00 2.08 26.03
CA LEU A 149 -10.91 0.97 26.36
C LEU A 149 -10.99 0.76 27.88
N GLU A 150 -9.86 0.77 28.59
CA GLU A 150 -9.82 0.65 30.06
C GLU A 150 -10.54 1.83 30.72
N ARG A 151 -10.28 3.07 30.29
CA ARG A 151 -10.93 4.29 30.79
C ARG A 151 -12.45 4.24 30.64
N LEU A 152 -12.96 3.63 29.56
CA LEU A 152 -14.38 3.48 29.27
C LEU A 152 -14.98 2.23 29.96
N GLY A 153 -14.16 1.35 30.55
CA GLY A 153 -14.59 0.08 31.13
C GLY A 153 -15.06 -0.94 30.09
N LEU A 154 -14.48 -0.89 28.89
CA LEU A 154 -14.83 -1.73 27.74
C LEU A 154 -13.79 -2.83 27.54
N GLU A 155 -14.26 -4.01 27.12
CA GLU A 155 -13.37 -5.08 26.67
C GLU A 155 -12.87 -4.79 25.27
N GLU A 156 -11.72 -5.34 24.90
CA GLU A 156 -11.20 -5.31 23.54
C GLU A 156 -12.03 -6.25 22.63
N PRO A 157 -12.44 -5.81 21.41
CA PRO A 157 -13.12 -6.69 20.47
C PRO A 157 -12.16 -7.80 20.00
N LYS A 158 -12.67 -9.03 19.89
CA LYS A 158 -11.90 -10.21 19.46
C LYS A 158 -12.31 -10.71 18.07
N ASP A 159 -13.46 -10.24 17.60
CA ASP A 159 -14.03 -10.69 16.32
C ASP A 159 -14.85 -9.58 15.66
N TRP A 160 -15.14 -9.76 14.37
CA TRP A 160 -15.96 -8.85 13.57
C TRP A 160 -17.32 -8.57 14.22
N ASP A 161 -17.99 -9.61 14.76
CA ASP A 161 -19.31 -9.45 15.36
C ASP A 161 -19.27 -8.68 16.69
N ASP A 162 -18.13 -8.64 17.37
CA ASP A 162 -17.95 -7.81 18.57
C ASP A 162 -18.08 -6.32 18.25
N LEU A 163 -17.67 -5.89 17.03
CA LEU A 163 -17.78 -4.49 16.61
C LEU A 163 -19.22 -3.98 16.53
N LEU A 164 -20.21 -4.88 16.53
CA LEU A 164 -21.64 -4.54 16.51
C LEU A 164 -22.21 -4.23 17.90
N LYS A 165 -21.44 -4.48 18.99
CA LYS A 165 -21.89 -4.23 20.35
C LYS A 165 -22.20 -2.73 20.54
N PRO A 166 -23.36 -2.38 21.12
CA PRO A 166 -23.79 -0.99 21.24
C PRO A 166 -22.89 -0.13 22.14
N GLU A 167 -22.08 -0.73 23.00
CA GLU A 167 -21.08 -0.05 23.82
C GLU A 167 -19.93 0.57 23.01
N TYR A 168 -19.68 0.12 21.78
CA TYR A 168 -18.68 0.71 20.88
C TYR A 168 -19.23 1.86 20.03
N LYS A 169 -20.45 2.31 20.28
CA LYS A 169 -21.06 3.39 19.51
C LYS A 169 -20.22 4.65 19.51
N GLY A 170 -19.80 5.07 18.31
CA GLY A 170 -18.99 6.26 18.10
C GLY A 170 -17.52 6.10 18.48
N LEU A 171 -17.03 4.86 18.62
CA LEU A 171 -15.64 4.56 18.95
C LEU A 171 -14.84 3.95 17.80
N ILE A 172 -15.53 3.52 16.74
CA ILE A 172 -14.90 2.80 15.63
C ILE A 172 -14.63 3.76 14.46
N TRP A 173 -13.43 3.70 13.89
CA TRP A 173 -13.09 4.37 12.64
C TRP A 173 -12.81 3.35 11.55
N MET A 174 -13.23 3.64 10.34
CA MET A 174 -12.97 2.86 9.13
C MET A 174 -12.64 3.83 7.97
N SER A 175 -11.96 3.37 6.95
CA SER A 175 -11.77 4.19 5.75
C SER A 175 -13.01 4.20 4.86
N ASN A 176 -13.07 5.19 3.96
CA ASN A 176 -14.20 5.39 3.05
C ASN A 176 -14.07 4.49 1.80
N PRO A 177 -15.06 3.66 1.48
CA PRO A 177 -15.02 2.77 0.31
C PRO A 177 -14.89 3.47 -1.04
N ASN A 178 -15.27 4.77 -1.14
CA ASN A 178 -15.09 5.52 -2.37
C ASN A 178 -13.63 5.89 -2.66
N THR A 179 -12.78 6.00 -1.61
CA THR A 179 -11.42 6.51 -1.76
C THR A 179 -10.34 5.49 -1.40
N ALA A 180 -10.62 4.58 -0.46
CA ALA A 180 -9.63 3.66 0.10
C ALA A 180 -9.85 2.21 -0.35
N GLY A 181 -8.79 1.59 -0.85
CA GLY A 181 -8.78 0.15 -1.15
C GLY A 181 -8.98 -0.72 0.09
N THR A 182 -8.47 -0.29 1.26
CA THR A 182 -8.67 -0.97 2.55
C THR A 182 -10.15 -1.17 2.86
N ALA A 183 -10.98 -0.14 2.67
CA ALA A 183 -12.43 -0.26 2.92
C ALA A 183 -13.12 -1.18 1.92
N LYS A 184 -12.69 -1.18 0.66
CA LYS A 184 -13.17 -2.14 -0.35
C LYS A 184 -12.83 -3.57 0.05
N LEU A 185 -11.61 -3.80 0.55
CA LEU A 185 -11.18 -5.10 1.07
C LEU A 185 -12.02 -5.53 2.28
N VAL A 186 -12.35 -4.62 3.21
CA VAL A 186 -13.28 -4.93 4.33
C VAL A 186 -14.63 -5.40 3.82
N ILE A 187 -15.18 -4.74 2.79
CA ILE A 187 -16.46 -5.12 2.19
C ILE A 187 -16.36 -6.52 1.57
N ASN A 188 -15.36 -6.76 0.73
CA ASN A 188 -15.14 -8.05 0.09
C ASN A 188 -14.95 -9.17 1.12
N THR A 189 -14.16 -8.91 2.18
CA THR A 189 -13.92 -9.86 3.28
C THR A 189 -15.24 -10.27 3.93
N MET A 190 -16.08 -9.32 4.28
CA MET A 190 -17.37 -9.63 4.90
C MET A 190 -18.31 -10.38 3.97
N VAL A 191 -18.34 -10.01 2.68
CA VAL A 191 -19.14 -10.72 1.68
C VAL A 191 -18.66 -12.16 1.52
N GLN A 192 -17.37 -12.40 1.44
CA GLN A 192 -16.82 -13.76 1.31
C GLN A 192 -16.98 -14.60 2.57
N MET A 193 -16.90 -14.00 3.77
CA MET A 193 -17.06 -14.71 5.03
C MET A 193 -18.52 -14.99 5.39
N LYS A 194 -19.43 -14.05 5.13
CA LYS A 194 -20.84 -14.11 5.62
C LYS A 194 -21.86 -14.36 4.51
N GLY A 195 -21.46 -14.20 3.24
CA GLY A 195 -22.36 -14.08 2.10
C GLY A 195 -22.92 -12.65 1.98
N HIS A 196 -23.30 -12.27 0.75
CA HIS A 196 -23.65 -10.90 0.38
C HIS A 196 -24.73 -10.27 1.27
N ASP A 197 -25.89 -10.94 1.45
CA ASP A 197 -27.02 -10.35 2.16
C ASP A 197 -26.74 -10.15 3.66
N GLU A 198 -26.02 -11.08 4.28
CA GLU A 198 -25.63 -10.97 5.70
C GLU A 198 -24.53 -9.94 5.89
N ALA A 199 -23.62 -9.80 4.94
CA ALA A 199 -22.60 -8.75 4.96
C ALA A 199 -23.25 -7.34 4.90
N MET A 200 -24.25 -7.14 4.03
CA MET A 200 -24.96 -5.85 3.96
C MET A 200 -25.70 -5.53 5.27
N LYS A 201 -26.33 -6.52 5.90
CA LYS A 201 -26.93 -6.35 7.26
C LYS A 201 -25.88 -6.03 8.30
N TYR A 202 -24.74 -6.71 8.27
CA TYR A 202 -23.62 -6.46 9.17
C TYR A 202 -23.16 -4.99 9.07
N PHE A 203 -23.00 -4.46 7.86
CA PHE A 203 -22.56 -3.08 7.67
C PHE A 203 -23.59 -2.05 8.15
N VAL A 204 -24.88 -2.31 8.00
CA VAL A 204 -25.93 -1.45 8.57
C VAL A 204 -25.84 -1.38 10.09
N GLU A 205 -25.51 -2.48 10.75
CA GLU A 205 -25.33 -2.49 12.21
C GLU A 205 -23.98 -1.84 12.60
N LEU A 206 -22.89 -2.16 11.90
CA LEU A 206 -21.57 -1.59 12.14
C LEU A 206 -21.57 -0.06 12.00
N ASP A 207 -22.25 0.47 10.99
CA ASP A 207 -22.34 1.92 10.73
C ASP A 207 -22.87 2.71 11.93
N LYS A 208 -23.71 2.11 12.76
CA LYS A 208 -24.22 2.74 14.00
C LYS A 208 -23.10 3.02 15.01
N ASN A 209 -22.00 2.29 14.93
CA ASN A 209 -20.85 2.38 15.82
C ASN A 209 -19.69 3.17 15.21
N ILE A 210 -19.72 3.44 13.89
CA ILE A 210 -18.69 4.22 13.21
C ILE A 210 -18.79 5.71 13.57
N ALA A 211 -17.70 6.26 14.10
CA ALA A 211 -17.56 7.70 14.34
C ALA A 211 -17.07 8.45 13.12
N GLN A 212 -16.13 7.86 12.36
CA GLN A 212 -15.44 8.54 11.27
C GLN A 212 -15.13 7.58 10.11
N TYR A 213 -15.39 8.06 8.90
CA TYR A 213 -14.87 7.46 7.67
C TYR A 213 -13.71 8.30 7.15
N THR A 214 -12.50 7.73 7.13
CA THR A 214 -11.29 8.44 6.71
C THR A 214 -11.05 8.32 5.21
N LYS A 215 -10.43 9.33 4.60
CA LYS A 215 -10.09 9.32 3.17
C LYS A 215 -9.06 8.23 2.85
N SER A 216 -8.03 8.07 3.69
CA SER A 216 -6.96 7.09 3.54
C SER A 216 -7.23 5.82 4.33
N GLY A 217 -6.78 4.65 3.82
CA GLY A 217 -6.83 3.36 4.51
C GLY A 217 -6.08 3.35 5.84
N SER A 218 -4.93 4.04 5.92
CA SER A 218 -4.11 4.22 7.13
C SER A 218 -4.61 5.35 8.05
N GLY A 219 -5.73 6.02 7.71
CA GLY A 219 -6.28 7.10 8.54
C GLY A 219 -6.61 6.68 9.97
N PRO A 220 -7.31 5.55 10.18
CA PRO A 220 -7.63 5.08 11.52
C PRO A 220 -6.38 4.80 12.37
N SER A 221 -5.35 4.10 11.83
CA SER A 221 -4.14 3.74 12.60
C SER A 221 -3.42 4.96 13.17
N LYS A 222 -3.31 6.04 12.39
CA LYS A 222 -2.67 7.30 12.80
C LYS A 222 -3.38 8.03 13.94
N LYS A 223 -4.56 7.58 14.33
CA LYS A 223 -5.41 8.20 15.35
C LYS A 223 -5.64 7.34 16.58
N VAL A 224 -5.28 6.05 16.50
CA VAL A 224 -5.47 5.12 17.62
C VAL A 224 -4.56 5.48 18.80
N GLY A 225 -3.25 5.65 18.57
CA GLY A 225 -2.30 5.93 19.65
C GLY A 225 -2.59 7.22 20.44
N ILE A 226 -3.09 8.26 19.77
CA ILE A 226 -3.47 9.53 20.41
C ILE A 226 -4.89 9.55 20.98
N GLY A 227 -5.64 8.44 20.88
CA GLY A 227 -6.97 8.28 21.46
C GLY A 227 -8.12 8.99 20.72
N GLU A 228 -7.90 9.58 19.55
CA GLU A 228 -8.99 10.11 18.72
C GLU A 228 -9.83 8.99 18.09
N CYS A 229 -9.20 7.85 17.79
CA CYS A 229 -9.82 6.61 17.35
C CYS A 229 -9.60 5.56 18.45
N VAL A 230 -10.67 4.96 18.97
CA VAL A 230 -10.54 3.92 20.00
C VAL A 230 -10.32 2.57 19.36
N ILE A 231 -11.06 2.28 18.28
CA ILE A 231 -10.95 1.03 17.51
C ILE A 231 -10.83 1.41 16.03
N GLY A 232 -9.67 1.15 15.43
CA GLY A 232 -9.41 1.37 14.00
C GLY A 232 -9.49 0.08 13.22
N ILE A 233 -10.30 0.04 12.16
CA ILE A 233 -10.31 -1.06 11.19
C ILE A 233 -9.31 -0.70 10.08
N GLY A 234 -8.30 -1.56 9.87
CA GLY A 234 -7.27 -1.33 8.86
C GLY A 234 -6.22 -2.42 8.84
N PHE A 235 -5.07 -2.14 8.25
CA PHE A 235 -3.97 -3.09 8.20
C PHE A 235 -3.14 -3.07 9.47
N LEU A 236 -2.81 -4.24 9.99
CA LEU A 236 -2.14 -4.38 11.27
C LEU A 236 -0.68 -3.90 11.24
N HIS A 237 -0.03 -3.91 10.08
CA HIS A 237 1.32 -3.33 9.94
C HIS A 237 1.35 -1.82 10.18
N ASP A 238 0.27 -1.09 9.85
CA ASP A 238 0.14 0.34 10.18
C ASP A 238 0.12 0.55 11.72
N GLY A 239 -0.48 -0.38 12.45
CA GLY A 239 -0.47 -0.37 13.92
C GLY A 239 0.92 -0.66 14.49
N ILE A 240 1.70 -1.58 13.87
CA ILE A 240 3.10 -1.84 14.24
C ILE A 240 3.90 -0.55 14.13
N THR A 241 3.76 0.20 13.03
CA THR A 241 4.41 1.50 12.85
C THR A 241 4.13 2.42 14.04
N GLN A 242 2.86 2.58 14.42
CA GLN A 242 2.49 3.46 15.53
C GLN A 242 3.08 2.98 16.88
N ILE A 243 3.09 1.66 17.13
CA ILE A 243 3.70 1.11 18.36
C ILE A 243 5.20 1.41 18.38
N LEU A 244 5.90 1.23 17.28
CA LEU A 244 7.34 1.51 17.18
C LEU A 244 7.67 3.01 17.26
N ASP A 245 6.71 3.87 16.86
CA ASP A 245 6.77 5.32 17.04
C ASP A 245 6.52 5.76 18.49
N GLY A 246 6.26 4.81 19.41
CA GLY A 246 6.16 5.05 20.85
C GLY A 246 4.72 5.03 21.42
N TYR A 247 3.71 4.63 20.66
CA TYR A 247 2.34 4.44 21.16
C TYR A 247 2.15 3.01 21.68
N ASP A 248 2.69 2.71 22.86
CA ASP A 248 2.61 1.40 23.51
C ASP A 248 1.21 1.04 24.03
N ASN A 249 0.27 1.98 23.95
CA ASN A 249 -1.15 1.82 24.25
C ASN A 249 -1.98 1.24 23.09
N ILE A 250 -1.35 0.73 22.03
CA ILE A 250 -2.04 0.08 20.92
C ILE A 250 -1.92 -1.44 21.03
N SER A 251 -3.04 -2.15 20.92
CA SER A 251 -3.09 -3.58 20.67
C SER A 251 -3.51 -3.87 19.23
N LEU A 252 -3.01 -5.00 18.70
CA LEU A 252 -3.31 -5.50 17.37
C LEU A 252 -4.18 -6.75 17.48
N VAL A 253 -5.35 -6.73 16.84
CA VAL A 253 -6.33 -7.81 16.93
C VAL A 253 -6.55 -8.44 15.55
N ILE A 254 -6.20 -9.73 15.43
CA ILE A 254 -6.60 -10.57 14.30
C ILE A 254 -7.97 -11.15 14.65
N PRO A 255 -9.04 -10.89 13.87
CA PRO A 255 -10.38 -11.42 14.15
C PRO A 255 -10.40 -12.94 14.23
N SER A 256 -11.00 -13.49 15.29
CA SER A 256 -10.95 -14.93 15.61
C SER A 256 -11.71 -15.81 14.62
N SER A 257 -12.72 -15.27 13.93
CA SER A 257 -13.45 -15.98 12.86
C SER A 257 -12.72 -16.01 11.52
N GLY A 258 -11.58 -15.33 11.45
CA GLY A 258 -10.78 -15.16 10.24
C GLY A 258 -10.77 -13.73 9.71
N THR A 259 -9.81 -13.45 8.85
CA THR A 259 -9.65 -12.17 8.17
C THR A 259 -8.97 -12.36 6.83
N SER A 260 -8.99 -11.33 5.99
CA SER A 260 -8.29 -11.32 4.72
C SER A 260 -6.95 -10.54 4.79
N PHE A 261 -6.35 -10.40 3.65
CA PHE A 261 -5.09 -9.68 3.47
C PHE A 261 -5.12 -8.85 2.18
N GLU A 262 -4.34 -7.79 2.16
CA GLU A 262 -4.02 -7.11 0.91
C GLU A 262 -2.79 -7.75 0.25
N ILE A 263 -2.71 -7.62 -1.07
CA ILE A 263 -1.47 -7.66 -1.82
C ILE A 263 -1.24 -6.23 -2.30
N GLY A 264 -0.14 -5.61 -1.86
CA GLY A 264 0.29 -4.33 -2.42
C GLY A 264 1.03 -4.57 -3.72
N ALA A 265 0.73 -3.78 -4.76
CA ALA A 265 1.22 -4.05 -6.10
C ALA A 265 1.93 -2.86 -6.76
N THR A 266 2.59 -3.14 -7.88
CA THR A 266 3.12 -2.14 -8.81
C THR A 266 2.68 -2.46 -10.24
N ALA A 267 2.45 -1.42 -11.05
CA ALA A 267 1.96 -1.55 -12.43
C ALA A 267 2.44 -0.39 -13.30
N ILE A 268 2.42 -0.60 -14.62
CA ILE A 268 2.64 0.44 -15.62
C ILE A 268 1.28 0.93 -16.12
N PHE A 269 1.06 2.24 -16.20
CA PHE A 269 -0.16 2.78 -16.78
C PHE A 269 -0.18 2.66 -18.29
N LYS A 270 -1.34 2.35 -18.84
CA LYS A 270 -1.57 2.37 -20.30
C LYS A 270 -1.32 3.77 -20.85
N GLY A 271 -0.42 3.90 -21.82
CA GLY A 271 -0.05 5.18 -22.39
C GLY A 271 1.03 5.93 -21.61
N ALA A 272 1.77 5.26 -20.72
CA ALA A 272 2.94 5.79 -20.03
C ALA A 272 3.90 6.51 -21.00
N LYS A 273 4.34 7.72 -20.63
CA LYS A 273 5.17 8.57 -21.48
C LYS A 273 6.64 8.20 -21.44
N HIS A 274 7.06 7.54 -20.36
CA HIS A 274 8.43 7.09 -20.13
C HIS A 274 8.45 5.55 -19.96
N PRO A 275 8.14 4.79 -21.05
CA PRO A 275 7.88 3.34 -20.95
C PRO A 275 9.12 2.52 -20.55
N ASN A 276 10.34 2.98 -20.83
CA ASN A 276 11.56 2.28 -20.41
C ASN A 276 11.86 2.55 -18.93
N ALA A 277 11.67 3.78 -18.47
CA ALA A 277 11.78 4.11 -17.04
C ALA A 277 10.70 3.37 -16.22
N ALA A 278 9.47 3.25 -16.75
CA ALA A 278 8.40 2.48 -16.12
C ALA A 278 8.76 0.98 -16.02
N LYS A 279 9.29 0.37 -17.07
CA LYS A 279 9.75 -1.03 -17.03
C LYS A 279 10.91 -1.23 -16.05
N LEU A 280 11.86 -0.31 -16.03
CA LEU A 280 12.97 -0.34 -15.08
C LEU A 280 12.48 -0.20 -13.64
N TRP A 281 11.44 0.61 -13.42
CA TRP A 281 10.77 0.69 -12.11
C TRP A 281 10.17 -0.64 -11.68
N ILE A 282 9.49 -1.36 -12.57
CA ILE A 282 8.93 -2.69 -12.23
C ILE A 282 10.05 -3.66 -11.83
N GLU A 283 11.16 -3.71 -12.57
CA GLU A 283 12.30 -4.56 -12.20
C GLU A 283 12.90 -4.15 -10.85
N PHE A 284 13.00 -2.85 -10.57
CA PHE A 284 13.45 -2.32 -9.28
C PHE A 284 12.46 -2.65 -8.16
N ALA A 285 11.16 -2.42 -8.35
CA ALA A 285 10.14 -2.69 -7.35
C ALA A 285 10.04 -4.17 -6.94
N LEU A 286 10.45 -5.08 -7.83
CA LEU A 286 10.52 -6.53 -7.61
C LEU A 286 11.93 -7.00 -7.21
N SER A 287 12.75 -6.14 -6.63
CA SER A 287 14.11 -6.45 -6.21
C SER A 287 14.35 -6.14 -4.73
N PRO A 288 15.35 -6.78 -4.10
CA PRO A 288 15.77 -6.44 -2.75
C PRO A 288 16.14 -4.95 -2.56
N ASP A 289 16.64 -4.29 -3.63
CA ASP A 289 16.99 -2.87 -3.59
C ASP A 289 15.80 -1.96 -3.24
N CYS A 290 14.58 -2.38 -3.61
CA CYS A 290 13.36 -1.65 -3.29
C CYS A 290 12.69 -2.18 -2.01
N VAL A 291 12.45 -3.50 -1.93
CA VAL A 291 11.57 -4.02 -0.88
C VAL A 291 12.24 -4.09 0.50
N ASN A 292 13.57 -4.30 0.56
CA ASN A 292 14.26 -4.40 1.85
C ASN A 292 14.33 -3.06 2.60
N ILE A 293 14.22 -1.93 1.90
CA ILE A 293 14.20 -0.60 2.54
C ILE A 293 12.86 -0.27 3.19
N ALA A 294 11.82 -1.07 2.96
CA ALA A 294 10.48 -0.84 3.49
C ALA A 294 10.48 -0.76 5.03
N LYS A 295 11.07 -1.75 5.72
CA LYS A 295 11.14 -1.80 7.18
C LYS A 295 11.88 -0.63 7.81
N GLU A 296 12.91 -0.10 7.15
CA GLU A 296 13.66 1.08 7.61
C GLU A 296 12.88 2.39 7.41
N ASN A 297 11.77 2.30 6.69
CA ASN A 297 10.89 3.41 6.34
C ASN A 297 9.43 3.13 6.73
N GLU A 298 9.25 2.63 7.95
CA GLU A 298 7.94 2.50 8.62
C GLU A 298 6.92 1.59 7.90
N SER A 299 7.40 0.63 7.10
CA SER A 299 6.56 -0.26 6.31
C SER A 299 6.87 -1.72 6.64
N PHE A 300 6.02 -2.34 7.48
CA PHE A 300 6.26 -3.67 8.08
C PHE A 300 5.37 -4.77 7.49
N GLN A 301 4.97 -4.64 6.22
CA GLN A 301 4.25 -5.69 5.50
C GLN A 301 5.18 -6.89 5.21
N PHE A 302 4.60 -8.08 5.11
CA PHE A 302 5.32 -9.25 4.63
C PHE A 302 5.69 -9.09 3.16
N LEU A 303 6.95 -9.34 2.82
CA LEU A 303 7.43 -9.25 1.44
C LEU A 303 7.10 -10.53 0.66
N VAL A 304 6.76 -10.38 -0.60
CA VAL A 304 6.27 -11.49 -1.44
C VAL A 304 7.29 -11.95 -2.50
N ILE A 305 8.57 -11.65 -2.27
CA ILE A 305 9.71 -12.05 -3.11
C ILE A 305 10.68 -12.92 -2.29
N ASP A 306 11.16 -14.02 -2.88
CA ASP A 306 11.93 -15.08 -2.19
C ASP A 306 13.35 -14.68 -1.79
N ASN A 307 13.90 -13.64 -2.40
CA ASN A 307 15.23 -13.11 -2.14
C ASN A 307 15.23 -11.82 -1.30
N ALA A 308 14.08 -11.47 -0.69
CA ALA A 308 13.94 -10.31 0.19
C ALA A 308 14.13 -10.67 1.67
N GLU A 309 14.52 -9.69 2.48
CA GLU A 309 14.64 -9.81 3.94
C GLU A 309 13.30 -9.47 4.61
N GLN A 310 12.60 -10.49 5.12
CA GLN A 310 11.32 -10.28 5.80
C GLN A 310 11.47 -9.37 7.03
N PRO A 311 10.52 -8.43 7.28
CA PRO A 311 10.50 -7.65 8.51
C PRO A 311 10.16 -8.55 9.69
N GLU A 312 11.11 -8.69 10.64
CA GLU A 312 10.91 -9.51 11.85
C GLU A 312 9.83 -8.92 12.77
N GLU A 313 9.58 -7.63 12.66
CA GLU A 313 8.61 -6.88 13.46
C GLU A 313 7.20 -7.45 13.31
N ALA A 314 6.75 -7.73 12.09
CA ALA A 314 5.42 -8.30 11.85
C ALA A 314 5.20 -9.62 12.63
N THR A 315 6.18 -10.52 12.57
CA THR A 315 6.14 -11.80 13.32
C THR A 315 6.29 -11.58 14.82
N ALA A 316 7.12 -10.63 15.27
CA ALA A 316 7.31 -10.31 16.68
C ALA A 316 6.02 -9.79 17.34
N PHE A 317 5.17 -9.11 16.59
CA PHE A 317 3.85 -8.68 17.01
C PHE A 317 2.74 -9.74 16.81
N GLY A 318 3.13 -10.99 16.50
CA GLY A 318 2.20 -12.13 16.42
C GLY A 318 1.41 -12.22 15.10
N LEU A 319 1.80 -11.46 14.08
CA LEU A 319 1.18 -11.59 12.77
C LEU A 319 1.70 -12.86 12.07
N ASP A 320 0.77 -13.60 11.45
CA ASP A 320 1.08 -14.79 10.65
C ASP A 320 0.45 -14.60 9.26
N PRO A 321 1.25 -14.50 8.19
CA PRO A 321 0.73 -14.28 6.85
C PRO A 321 -0.11 -15.44 6.29
N GLU A 322 -0.01 -16.63 6.92
CA GLU A 322 -0.79 -17.81 6.51
C GLU A 322 -2.13 -17.93 7.29
N ASN A 323 -2.30 -17.18 8.39
CA ASN A 323 -3.53 -17.18 9.19
C ASN A 323 -4.59 -16.21 8.63
N VAL A 324 -5.02 -16.48 7.41
CA VAL A 324 -5.99 -15.67 6.66
C VAL A 324 -7.01 -16.59 5.98
N ILE A 325 -8.17 -16.03 5.59
CA ILE A 325 -9.15 -16.78 4.80
C ILE A 325 -8.61 -17.09 3.40
N ASP A 326 -9.17 -18.10 2.75
CA ASP A 326 -8.97 -18.34 1.32
C ASP A 326 -9.72 -17.26 0.52
N TYR A 327 -9.04 -16.11 0.34
CA TYR A 327 -9.64 -14.93 -0.28
C TYR A 327 -9.77 -15.11 -1.79
N ASP A 328 -10.99 -15.02 -2.30
CA ASP A 328 -11.29 -15.15 -3.72
C ASP A 328 -11.05 -13.82 -4.47
N PHE A 329 -9.84 -13.69 -5.03
CA PHE A 329 -9.45 -12.53 -5.84
C PHE A 329 -10.23 -12.39 -7.14
N GLU A 330 -10.75 -13.49 -7.72
CA GLU A 330 -11.58 -13.43 -8.94
C GLU A 330 -12.99 -12.92 -8.63
N ASP A 331 -13.56 -13.32 -7.50
CA ASP A 331 -14.82 -12.74 -7.02
C ASP A 331 -14.65 -11.24 -6.75
N ALA A 332 -13.62 -10.84 -6.00
CA ALA A 332 -13.31 -9.44 -5.71
C ALA A 332 -13.14 -8.62 -7.01
N LYS A 333 -12.34 -9.11 -7.96
CA LYS A 333 -12.12 -8.47 -9.26
C LYS A 333 -13.41 -8.19 -10.02
N ASN A 334 -14.34 -9.13 -10.00
CA ASN A 334 -15.56 -9.05 -10.79
C ASN A 334 -16.69 -8.28 -10.09
N ASN A 335 -16.67 -8.22 -8.75
CA ASN A 335 -17.85 -7.81 -7.98
C ASN A 335 -17.58 -6.64 -7.02
N THR A 336 -16.36 -6.22 -6.73
CA THR A 336 -16.07 -5.14 -5.75
C THR A 336 -16.88 -3.87 -6.01
N SER A 337 -16.93 -3.39 -7.25
CA SER A 337 -17.69 -2.18 -7.58
C SER A 337 -19.17 -2.32 -7.24
N LYS A 338 -19.75 -3.49 -7.50
CA LYS A 338 -21.15 -3.80 -7.13
C LYS A 338 -21.33 -3.89 -5.63
N TYR A 339 -20.42 -4.55 -4.92
CA TYR A 339 -20.50 -4.66 -3.46
C TYR A 339 -20.39 -3.30 -2.76
N VAL A 340 -19.58 -2.39 -3.28
CA VAL A 340 -19.48 -1.00 -2.80
C VAL A 340 -20.79 -0.24 -3.06
N GLU A 341 -21.40 -0.39 -4.24
CA GLU A 341 -22.72 0.19 -4.54
C GLU A 341 -23.79 -0.34 -3.58
N ASP A 342 -23.86 -1.66 -3.40
CA ASP A 342 -24.82 -2.32 -2.52
C ASP A 342 -24.61 -1.93 -1.04
N TYR A 343 -23.37 -1.74 -0.61
CA TYR A 343 -23.02 -1.19 0.71
C TYR A 343 -23.64 0.20 0.92
N PHE A 344 -23.42 1.14 0.00
CA PHE A 344 -24.01 2.48 0.11
C PHE A 344 -25.53 2.47 0.03
N ASN A 345 -26.10 1.61 -0.81
CA ASN A 345 -27.55 1.43 -0.91
C ASN A 345 -28.15 0.90 0.42
N ALA A 346 -27.47 -0.08 1.04
CA ALA A 346 -27.91 -0.66 2.32
C ALA A 346 -27.86 0.36 3.45
N LEU A 347 -26.82 1.19 3.52
CA LEU A 347 -26.71 2.26 4.52
C LEU A 347 -27.64 3.44 4.26
N GLY A 348 -28.19 3.57 3.05
CA GLY A 348 -28.92 4.76 2.63
C GLY A 348 -28.04 6.02 2.55
N ALA A 349 -26.74 5.83 2.42
CA ALA A 349 -25.69 6.88 2.58
C ALA A 349 -25.53 7.79 1.36
N ALA A 350 -26.28 7.61 0.26
CA ALA A 350 -26.19 8.48 -0.90
C ALA A 350 -26.44 9.98 -0.59
N ALA A 351 -27.00 10.27 0.58
CA ALA A 351 -27.24 11.62 1.09
C ALA A 351 -26.44 11.94 2.38
N ASP A 352 -25.58 11.05 2.84
CA ASP A 352 -24.85 11.21 4.12
C ASP A 352 -23.52 11.92 3.91
N GLY A 353 -23.38 13.12 4.47
CA GLY A 353 -22.16 13.91 4.40
C GLY A 353 -20.92 13.27 5.04
N ARG A 354 -21.07 12.18 5.81
CA ARG A 354 -19.95 11.46 6.44
C ARG A 354 -18.97 10.85 5.45
N PHE A 355 -19.41 10.58 4.20
CA PHE A 355 -18.56 10.07 3.14
C PHE A 355 -18.01 11.15 2.22
N GLN A 356 -18.35 12.42 2.46
CA GLN A 356 -17.73 13.55 1.77
C GLN A 356 -16.40 13.84 2.45
N THR A 357 -15.31 13.44 1.81
CA THR A 357 -13.95 13.76 2.27
C THR A 357 -13.59 15.15 1.77
N GLU A 358 -13.32 16.08 2.70
CA GLU A 358 -12.73 17.37 2.41
C GLU A 358 -11.31 17.24 1.82
#